data_7dde964a71ab9a4f5791c44f672daa2a
#
_entry.id   7dde964a71ab9a4f5791c44f672daa2a
#
_cell.length_a   1.000
_cell.length_b   1.000
_cell.length_c   1.000
_cell.angle_alpha   90.00
_cell.angle_beta   90.00
_cell.angle_gamma   90.00
#
_symmetry.space_group_name_H-M   'P 1'
#
loop_
_entity.id
_entity.type
_entity.pdbx_description
1 polymer ?
#
loop_
_entity_poly.entity_id
_entity_poly.type
_entity_poly.pdbx_seq_one_letter_code
_entity_poly.pdbx_strand_id
1 'polypeptide(L)'
;MLEINFLRFQAVIVDFSATWCGPCKMLSPRLDAAVATAGDAVDLAIVDIDENADIADRYGVQAVPTVIAVRDGEVVDKFVGLIDEDKLGAFVENLKS
;
A
#
# COMPACT_ATOMS: atom_id res chain seq x y z
N MET A 1 22.35 -7.62 -11.40
CA MET A 1 22.27 -7.36 -10.81
C MET A 1 21.28 -7.29 -9.88
N LEU A 2 21.45 -6.70 -9.05
CA LEU A 2 20.54 -6.55 -7.99
C LEU A 2 19.20 -6.08 -8.42
N GLU A 3 19.18 -5.18 -9.35
CA GLU A 3 17.92 -4.63 -9.80
C GLU A 3 17.06 -5.68 -10.45
N ILE A 4 17.64 -6.71 -11.01
CA ILE A 4 16.86 -7.78 -11.62
C ILE A 4 16.08 -8.52 -10.56
N ASN A 5 16.73 -8.89 -9.47
CA ASN A 5 16.06 -9.59 -8.38
C ASN A 5 15.01 -8.71 -7.74
N PHE A 6 15.36 -7.47 -7.56
CA PHE A 6 14.48 -6.50 -6.97
C PHE A 6 13.19 -6.37 -7.76
N LEU A 7 13.29 -6.20 -9.07
CA LEU A 7 12.11 -5.98 -9.89
C LEU A 7 11.21 -7.20 -9.99
N ARG A 8 11.80 -8.41 -9.94
CA ARG A 8 11.00 -9.60 -10.11
C ARG A 8 10.12 -9.91 -8.94
N PHE A 9 10.55 -9.59 -7.74
CA PHE A 9 9.92 -10.17 -6.58
C PHE A 9 9.16 -9.22 -5.73
N GLN A 10 9.42 -7.94 -5.87
CA GLN A 10 8.79 -7.04 -4.94
C GLN A 10 7.44 -6.58 -5.40
N ALA A 11 6.52 -6.62 -4.45
CA ALA A 11 5.28 -5.89 -4.57
C ALA A 11 5.43 -4.62 -3.76
N VAL A 12 4.74 -3.57 -4.16
CA VAL A 12 4.74 -2.31 -3.42
C VAL A 12 3.31 -2.02 -3.02
N ILE A 13 3.10 -1.79 -1.74
CA ILE A 13 1.82 -1.32 -1.24
C ILE A 13 1.90 0.20 -1.21
N VAL A 14 0.93 0.85 -1.84
CA VAL A 14 0.84 2.30 -1.85
C VAL A 14 -0.37 2.71 -1.02
N ASP A 15 -0.11 3.42 0.05
CA ASP A 15 -1.12 3.90 0.99
C ASP A 15 -1.40 5.37 0.68
N PHE A 16 -2.50 5.64 -0.01
CA PHE A 16 -2.94 7.01 -0.28
C PHE A 16 -3.64 7.55 0.96
N SER A 17 -3.09 8.60 1.52
CA SER A 17 -3.43 9.12 2.83
C SER A 17 -3.55 10.63 2.79
N ALA A 18 -4.00 11.23 3.89
CA ALA A 18 -4.02 12.67 4.05
C ALA A 18 -3.80 13.01 5.53
N THR A 19 -3.18 14.14 5.77
CA THR A 19 -2.85 14.54 7.15
C THR A 19 -4.10 14.81 7.98
N TRP A 20 -5.21 15.18 7.34
CA TRP A 20 -6.46 15.49 8.02
C TRP A 20 -7.36 14.26 8.22
N CYS A 21 -6.93 13.12 7.78
CA CYS A 21 -7.77 11.91 7.76
C CYS A 21 -7.55 11.07 9.01
N GLY A 22 -8.56 10.98 9.87
CA GLY A 22 -8.49 10.18 11.10
C GLY A 22 -8.23 8.71 10.86
N PRO A 23 -9.04 8.03 10.01
CA PRO A 23 -8.81 6.60 9.72
C PRO A 23 -7.44 6.32 9.13
N CYS A 24 -6.88 7.24 8.36
CA CYS A 24 -5.53 7.08 7.81
C CYS A 24 -4.49 6.98 8.92
N LYS A 25 -4.65 7.78 9.95
CA LYS A 25 -3.71 7.78 11.07
C LYS A 25 -3.74 6.48 11.85
N MET A 26 -4.88 5.78 11.84
CA MET A 26 -4.99 4.49 12.47
C MET A 26 -4.45 3.38 11.58
N LEU A 27 -4.70 3.49 10.28
CA LEU A 27 -4.31 2.44 9.34
C LEU A 27 -2.80 2.40 9.12
N SER A 28 -2.16 3.56 8.93
CA SER A 28 -0.76 3.59 8.51
C SER A 28 0.18 2.85 9.44
N PRO A 29 0.09 3.00 10.78
CA PRO A 29 0.95 2.21 11.66
C PRO A 29 0.69 0.71 11.59
N ARG A 30 -0.57 0.32 11.43
CA ARG A 30 -0.94 -1.10 11.32
C ARG A 30 -0.40 -1.69 10.03
N LEU A 31 -0.50 -0.93 8.96
CA LEU A 31 -0.01 -1.36 7.66
C LEU A 31 1.51 -1.48 7.68
N ASP A 32 2.19 -0.52 8.29
CA ASP A 32 3.63 -0.55 8.43
C ASP A 32 4.07 -1.81 9.19
N ALA A 33 3.39 -2.13 10.29
CA ALA A 33 3.69 -3.31 11.07
C ALA A 33 3.45 -4.60 10.27
N ALA A 34 2.37 -4.64 9.51
CA ALA A 34 2.05 -5.81 8.69
C ALA A 34 3.08 -6.03 7.60
N VAL A 35 3.51 -4.94 6.94
CA VAL A 35 4.51 -5.02 5.88
C VAL A 35 5.85 -5.46 6.44
N ALA A 36 6.18 -5.04 7.66
CA ALA A 36 7.44 -5.45 8.29
C ALA A 36 7.55 -6.97 8.41
N THR A 37 6.42 -7.67 8.56
CA THR A 37 6.44 -9.13 8.66
C THR A 37 6.76 -9.82 7.34
N ALA A 38 6.63 -9.10 6.23
CA ALA A 38 6.89 -9.66 4.90
C ALA A 38 8.36 -9.52 4.49
N GLY A 39 9.15 -8.81 5.27
CA GLY A 39 10.58 -8.62 4.99
C GLY A 39 10.78 -7.91 3.67
N ASP A 40 11.64 -8.46 2.83
CA ASP A 40 11.98 -7.83 1.56
C ASP A 40 10.98 -8.11 0.45
N ALA A 41 9.96 -8.91 0.70
CA ALA A 41 9.00 -9.28 -0.34
C ALA A 41 8.06 -8.13 -0.70
N VAL A 42 7.80 -7.23 0.24
CA VAL A 42 6.80 -6.17 0.06
C VAL A 42 7.36 -4.87 0.61
N ASP A 43 7.29 -3.83 -0.19
CA ASP A 43 7.63 -2.47 0.24
C ASP A 43 6.37 -1.66 0.49
N LEU A 44 6.49 -0.61 1.27
CA LEU A 44 5.38 0.30 1.56
C LEU A 44 5.76 1.72 1.19
N ALA A 45 4.90 2.37 0.43
CA ALA A 45 5.03 3.79 0.14
C ALA A 45 3.77 4.49 0.64
N ILE A 46 3.93 5.57 1.37
CA ILE A 46 2.80 6.37 1.84
C ILE A 46 2.78 7.65 1.02
N VAL A 47 1.65 7.90 0.38
CA VAL A 47 1.49 9.03 -0.54
C VAL A 47 0.42 9.96 0.00
N ASP A 48 0.81 11.21 0.26
CA ASP A 48 -0.13 12.25 0.68
C ASP A 48 -0.83 12.78 -0.56
N ILE A 49 -2.16 12.64 -0.60
CA ILE A 49 -2.93 13.01 -1.79
C ILE A 49 -2.96 14.52 -2.04
N ASP A 50 -2.75 15.32 -1.00
CA ASP A 50 -2.74 16.77 -1.17
C ASP A 50 -1.45 17.24 -1.84
N GLU A 51 -0.36 16.52 -1.60
CA GLU A 51 0.92 16.83 -2.22
C GLU A 51 1.16 16.10 -3.52
N ASN A 52 0.35 15.09 -3.80
CA ASN A 52 0.54 14.22 -4.97
C ASN A 52 -0.79 13.97 -5.68
N ALA A 53 -1.52 15.05 -5.95
CA ALA A 53 -2.84 14.95 -6.55
C ALA A 53 -2.82 14.22 -7.90
N ASP A 54 -1.75 14.43 -8.69
CA ASP A 54 -1.64 13.80 -10.00
C ASP A 54 -1.59 12.28 -9.90
N ILE A 55 -0.84 11.78 -8.92
CA ILE A 55 -0.72 10.34 -8.72
C ILE A 55 -2.04 9.77 -8.22
N ALA A 56 -2.67 10.47 -7.28
CA ALA A 56 -3.96 10.04 -6.75
C ALA A 56 -5.00 9.95 -7.87
N ASP A 57 -5.04 10.95 -8.75
CA ASP A 57 -5.96 10.95 -9.88
C ASP A 57 -5.69 9.79 -10.82
N ARG A 58 -4.41 9.52 -11.09
CA ARG A 58 -4.03 8.45 -12.00
C ARG A 58 -4.54 7.10 -11.53
N TYR A 59 -4.57 6.88 -10.23
CA TYR A 59 -5.05 5.62 -9.67
C TYR A 59 -6.51 5.66 -9.24
N GLY A 60 -7.21 6.74 -9.57
CA GLY A 60 -8.64 6.83 -9.31
C GLY A 60 -9.01 6.93 -7.84
N VAL A 61 -8.16 7.55 -7.04
CA VAL A 61 -8.38 7.67 -5.60
C VAL A 61 -9.47 8.72 -5.35
N GLN A 62 -10.58 8.29 -4.77
CA GLN A 62 -11.71 9.18 -4.47
C GLN A 62 -11.98 9.30 -2.98
N ALA A 63 -11.32 8.49 -2.18
CA ALA A 63 -11.49 8.51 -0.73
C ALA A 63 -10.19 8.08 -0.09
N VAL A 64 -9.97 8.50 1.15
CA VAL A 64 -8.79 8.08 1.90
C VAL A 64 -9.21 7.39 3.19
N PRO A 65 -8.47 6.39 3.62
CA PRO A 65 -7.32 5.82 2.93
C PRO A 65 -7.73 4.94 1.76
N THR A 66 -6.95 4.95 0.71
CA THR A 66 -7.04 3.97 -0.39
C THR A 66 -5.69 3.29 -0.45
N VAL A 67 -5.69 1.98 -0.42
CA VAL A 67 -4.46 1.20 -0.44
C VAL A 67 -4.48 0.29 -1.67
N ILE A 68 -3.42 0.36 -2.46
CA ILE A 68 -3.28 -0.52 -3.61
C ILE A 68 -2.01 -1.34 -3.45
N ALA A 69 -2.03 -2.51 -4.05
CA ALA A 69 -0.84 -3.34 -4.16
C ALA A 69 -0.45 -3.39 -5.63
N VAL A 70 0.80 -3.11 -5.91
CA VAL A 70 1.33 -3.04 -7.27
C VAL A 70 2.43 -4.07 -7.42
N ARG A 71 2.36 -4.85 -8.49
CA ARG A 71 3.40 -5.82 -8.84
C ARG A 71 3.60 -5.77 -10.35
N ASP A 72 4.86 -5.65 -10.77
CA ASP A 72 5.21 -5.59 -12.18
C ASP A 72 4.48 -4.46 -12.92
N GLY A 73 4.29 -3.34 -12.23
CA GLY A 73 3.65 -2.17 -12.81
C GLY A 73 2.13 -2.21 -12.85
N GLU A 74 1.51 -3.25 -12.30
CA GLU A 74 0.06 -3.41 -12.33
C GLU A 74 -0.52 -3.47 -10.94
N VAL A 75 -1.72 -2.89 -10.78
CA VAL A 75 -2.46 -2.99 -9.53
C VAL A 75 -3.06 -4.39 -9.45
N VAL A 76 -2.63 -5.15 -8.45
CA VAL A 76 -3.07 -6.53 -8.28
C VAL A 76 -4.07 -6.71 -7.15
N ASP A 77 -4.19 -5.71 -6.26
CA ASP A 77 -5.16 -5.77 -5.17
C ASP A 77 -5.42 -4.35 -4.65
N LYS A 78 -6.52 -4.15 -3.95
CA LYS A 78 -6.92 -2.83 -3.49
C LYS A 78 -7.93 -2.95 -2.36
N PHE A 79 -7.87 -2.01 -1.41
CA PHE A 79 -8.98 -1.80 -0.50
C PHE A 79 -9.12 -0.31 -0.18
N VAL A 80 -10.29 0.08 0.31
CA VAL A 80 -10.60 1.46 0.66
C VAL A 80 -11.13 1.48 2.07
N GLY A 81 -10.65 2.42 2.88
CA GLY A 81 -11.08 2.59 4.25
C GLY A 81 -10.28 1.77 5.23
N LEU A 82 -10.64 1.87 6.49
CA LEU A 82 -9.97 1.15 7.56
C LEU A 82 -10.54 -0.27 7.62
N ILE A 83 -9.69 -1.27 7.48
CA ILE A 83 -10.10 -2.67 7.58
C ILE A 83 -9.49 -3.27 8.84
N ASP A 84 -10.03 -4.42 9.28
CA ASP A 84 -9.55 -5.04 10.50
C ASP A 84 -8.16 -5.68 10.26
N GLU A 85 -7.51 -6.03 11.36
CA GLU A 85 -6.14 -6.51 11.29
C GLU A 85 -6.02 -7.86 10.59
N ASP A 86 -7.04 -8.72 10.71
CA ASP A 86 -7.01 -10.01 10.03
C ASP A 86 -7.04 -9.82 8.51
N LYS A 87 -7.90 -8.93 8.04
CA LYS A 87 -7.99 -8.66 6.60
C LYS A 87 -6.74 -7.98 6.10
N LEU A 88 -6.17 -7.08 6.90
CA LEU A 88 -4.95 -6.41 6.54
C LEU A 88 -3.79 -7.40 6.43
N GLY A 89 -3.69 -8.31 7.40
CA GLY A 89 -2.68 -9.36 7.36
C GLY A 89 -2.81 -10.24 6.12
N ALA A 90 -4.05 -10.60 5.76
CA ALA A 90 -4.29 -11.41 4.57
C ALA A 90 -3.90 -10.66 3.30
N PHE A 91 -4.19 -9.35 3.24
CA PHE A 91 -3.83 -8.51 2.11
C PHE A 91 -2.32 -8.54 1.86
N VAL A 92 -1.54 -8.37 2.93
CA VAL A 92 -0.08 -8.39 2.83
C VAL A 92 0.42 -9.80 2.53
N GLU A 93 -0.15 -10.81 3.19
CA GLU A 93 0.28 -12.19 3.02
C GLU A 93 0.11 -12.65 1.57
N ASN A 94 -0.97 -12.24 0.92
CA ASN A 94 -1.23 -12.60 -0.46
C ASN A 94 -0.18 -12.06 -1.43
N LEU A 95 0.55 -11.03 -1.02
CA LEU A 95 1.58 -10.43 -1.87
C LEU A 95 2.92 -11.13 -1.76
N LYS A 96 3.07 -12.03 -0.79
CA LYS A 96 4.36 -12.66 -0.55
C LYS A 96 4.67 -13.78 -1.53
N SER A 97 3.68 -14.28 -2.22
CA SER A 97 3.90 -15.43 -3.13
C SER A 97 4.08 -15.03 -4.60
#